data_1891e559447d90083dd6562b3bff65ac
#
_entry.id   1891e559447d90083dd6562b3bff65ac
#
_cell.length_a   1.000
_cell.length_b   1.000
_cell.length_c   1.000
_cell.angle_alpha   90.00
_cell.angle_beta   90.00
_cell.angle_gamma   90.00
#
_symmetry.space_group_name_H-M   'P 1'
#
loop_
_entity.id
_entity.type
_entity.pdbx_description
1 polymer ?
#
loop_
_entity_poly.entity_id
_entity_poly.type
_entity_poly.pdbx_seq_one_letter_code
_entity_poly.pdbx_strand_id
1 'polypeptide(L)'
;DVKASIENTLGNIYVMQDKYDKAKKFFYKALEGREKMPNYIALIGLYIASDSLKQAKELLQRIPQDNLDYTYSIKNLYYQIYKSEGNYKEALTNLEEYTEIVDSLIYADSQSKILDIETKYNNLKIEKEVIDLKNKEQSYIIVLIICTSALLFTIMGYLLFRKRAKEKIQNQQAELSN
;
A
#
# COMPACT_ATOMS: atom_id res chain seq x y z
N ASP A 1 -16.34 8.09 -12.55
CA ASP A 1 -17.16 9.28 -12.89
C ASP A 1 -17.29 10.19 -11.68
N VAL A 2 -16.41 11.22 -11.62
CA VAL A 2 -16.30 12.13 -10.46
C VAL A 2 -17.63 12.83 -10.14
N LYS A 3 -18.38 13.26 -11.17
CA LYS A 3 -19.67 13.93 -10.99
C LYS A 3 -20.68 13.02 -10.30
N ALA A 4 -20.82 11.80 -10.76
CA ALA A 4 -21.76 10.84 -10.16
C ALA A 4 -21.37 10.50 -8.70
N SER A 5 -20.08 10.42 -8.38
CA SER A 5 -19.59 10.22 -7.02
C SER A 5 -19.94 11.41 -6.11
N ILE A 6 -19.78 12.65 -6.59
CA ILE A 6 -20.17 13.85 -5.84
C ILE A 6 -21.68 13.88 -5.59
N GLU A 7 -22.50 13.60 -6.61
CA GLU A 7 -23.96 13.57 -6.48
C GLU A 7 -24.39 12.47 -5.47
N ASN A 8 -23.75 11.30 -5.50
CA ASN A 8 -23.99 10.24 -4.52
C ASN A 8 -23.65 10.68 -3.09
N THR A 9 -22.49 11.31 -2.91
CA THR A 9 -22.05 11.83 -1.59
C THR A 9 -23.03 12.87 -1.06
N LEU A 10 -23.47 13.81 -1.91
CA LEU A 10 -24.47 14.80 -1.53
C LEU A 10 -25.80 14.15 -1.17
N GLY A 11 -26.22 13.12 -1.90
CA GLY A 11 -27.40 12.32 -1.56
C GLY A 11 -27.30 11.74 -0.16
N ASN A 12 -26.17 11.09 0.18
CA ASN A 12 -25.93 10.52 1.49
C ASN A 12 -25.95 11.57 2.61
N ILE A 13 -25.36 12.76 2.40
CA ILE A 13 -25.43 13.87 3.36
C ILE A 13 -26.87 14.30 3.61
N TYR A 14 -27.71 14.35 2.58
CA TYR A 14 -29.12 14.69 2.75
C TYR A 14 -29.93 13.59 3.45
N VAL A 15 -29.57 12.31 3.26
CA VAL A 15 -30.16 11.20 4.06
C VAL A 15 -29.85 11.39 5.54
N MET A 16 -28.58 11.70 5.90
CA MET A 16 -28.19 11.96 7.31
C MET A 16 -28.88 13.16 7.93
N GLN A 17 -29.47 14.04 7.13
CA GLN A 17 -30.27 15.19 7.55
C GLN A 17 -31.77 14.94 7.48
N ASP A 18 -32.22 13.71 7.25
CA ASP A 18 -33.62 13.32 7.04
C ASP A 18 -34.33 14.07 5.89
N LYS A 19 -33.54 14.64 4.95
CA LYS A 19 -34.03 15.39 3.79
C LYS A 19 -34.19 14.47 2.58
N TYR A 20 -35.05 13.47 2.70
CA TYR A 20 -35.17 12.36 1.74
C TYR A 20 -35.51 12.79 0.31
N ASP A 21 -36.37 13.81 0.13
CA ASP A 21 -36.69 14.33 -1.20
C ASP A 21 -35.49 14.95 -1.94
N LYS A 22 -34.62 15.63 -1.17
CA LYS A 22 -33.37 16.15 -1.74
C LYS A 22 -32.39 15.04 -2.04
N ALA A 23 -32.21 14.11 -1.13
CA ALA A 23 -31.35 12.95 -1.31
C ALA A 23 -31.74 12.17 -2.58
N LYS A 24 -33.03 11.90 -2.77
CA LYS A 24 -33.58 11.22 -3.93
C LYS A 24 -33.20 11.90 -5.24
N LYS A 25 -33.29 13.24 -5.33
CA LYS A 25 -32.90 13.98 -6.52
C LYS A 25 -31.42 13.82 -6.85
N PHE A 26 -30.55 13.80 -5.85
CA PHE A 26 -29.13 13.63 -6.04
C PHE A 26 -28.77 12.20 -6.46
N PHE A 27 -29.39 11.17 -5.86
CA PHE A 27 -29.17 9.79 -6.28
C PHE A 27 -29.65 9.52 -7.72
N TYR A 28 -30.76 10.09 -8.16
CA TYR A 28 -31.17 9.97 -9.56
C TYR A 28 -30.19 10.63 -10.53
N LYS A 29 -29.63 11.79 -10.20
CA LYS A 29 -28.55 12.40 -10.99
C LYS A 29 -27.30 11.53 -11.03
N ALA A 30 -26.95 10.91 -9.91
CA ALA A 30 -25.81 9.99 -9.85
C ALA A 30 -26.00 8.75 -10.72
N LEU A 31 -27.25 8.28 -10.94
CA LEU A 31 -27.56 7.18 -11.85
C LEU A 31 -27.36 7.50 -13.33
N GLU A 32 -27.15 8.77 -13.71
CA GLU A 32 -26.74 9.16 -15.08
C GLU A 32 -25.28 8.80 -15.37
N GLY A 33 -24.48 8.52 -14.33
CA GLY A 33 -23.08 8.09 -14.43
C GLY A 33 -22.91 6.66 -14.95
N ARG A 34 -21.62 6.28 -15.16
CA ARG A 34 -21.26 4.95 -15.70
C ARG A 34 -21.43 3.84 -14.65
N GLU A 35 -20.99 4.10 -13.41
CA GLU A 35 -21.08 3.15 -12.32
C GLU A 35 -22.41 3.28 -11.60
N LYS A 36 -23.35 2.43 -11.94
CA LYS A 36 -24.73 2.53 -11.43
C LYS A 36 -24.96 1.79 -10.12
N MET A 37 -24.21 0.70 -9.84
CA MET A 37 -24.44 -0.14 -8.66
C MET A 37 -24.36 0.59 -7.32
N PRO A 38 -23.30 1.38 -7.01
CA PRO A 38 -23.25 2.13 -5.78
C PRO A 38 -24.44 3.09 -5.60
N ASN A 39 -24.91 3.68 -6.70
CA ASN A 39 -26.03 4.61 -6.73
C ASN A 39 -27.38 3.91 -6.52
N TYR A 40 -27.57 2.71 -7.06
CA TYR A 40 -28.74 1.88 -6.77
C TYR A 40 -28.76 1.46 -5.30
N ILE A 41 -27.64 0.99 -4.75
CA ILE A 41 -27.51 0.62 -3.33
C ILE A 41 -27.88 1.80 -2.42
N ALA A 42 -27.36 3.00 -2.71
CA ALA A 42 -27.67 4.21 -1.94
C ALA A 42 -29.16 4.60 -2.05
N LEU A 43 -29.76 4.50 -3.24
CA LEU A 43 -31.18 4.80 -3.46
C LEU A 43 -32.10 3.78 -2.76
N ILE A 44 -31.73 2.49 -2.74
CA ILE A 44 -32.47 1.47 -2.00
C ILE A 44 -32.37 1.75 -0.49
N GLY A 45 -31.17 2.09 0.02
CA GLY A 45 -30.98 2.51 1.40
C GLY A 45 -31.83 3.73 1.78
N LEU A 46 -31.96 4.71 0.88
CA LEU A 46 -32.87 5.86 1.06
C LEU A 46 -34.32 5.40 1.19
N TYR A 47 -34.78 4.48 0.32
CA TYR A 47 -36.15 3.98 0.39
C TYR A 47 -36.42 3.23 1.70
N ILE A 48 -35.44 2.48 2.21
CA ILE A 48 -35.56 1.82 3.52
C ILE A 48 -35.63 2.88 4.63
N ALA A 49 -34.75 3.87 4.63
CA ALA A 49 -34.70 4.95 5.64
C ALA A 49 -36.01 5.80 5.66
N SER A 50 -36.66 5.95 4.50
CA SER A 50 -37.93 6.69 4.37
C SER A 50 -39.16 5.79 4.51
N ASP A 51 -39.04 4.57 5.03
CA ASP A 51 -40.09 3.57 5.19
C ASP A 51 -40.84 3.23 3.88
N SER A 52 -40.15 3.42 2.75
CA SER A 52 -40.69 3.14 1.42
C SER A 52 -40.29 1.73 0.95
N LEU A 53 -40.60 0.70 1.77
CA LEU A 53 -40.12 -0.67 1.62
C LEU A 53 -40.51 -1.32 0.29
N LYS A 54 -41.70 -0.99 -0.24
CA LYS A 54 -42.13 -1.49 -1.54
C LYS A 54 -41.20 -1.05 -2.67
N GLN A 55 -40.88 0.23 -2.71
CA GLN A 55 -39.96 0.78 -3.72
C GLN A 55 -38.54 0.23 -3.55
N ALA A 56 -38.08 0.10 -2.29
CA ALA A 56 -36.79 -0.54 -2.00
C ALA A 56 -36.71 -1.96 -2.58
N LYS A 57 -37.73 -2.77 -2.34
CA LYS A 57 -37.82 -4.16 -2.79
C LYS A 57 -37.89 -4.28 -4.32
N GLU A 58 -38.76 -3.47 -4.95
CA GLU A 58 -38.87 -3.43 -6.40
C GLU A 58 -37.55 -3.03 -7.08
N LEU A 59 -36.82 -2.06 -6.51
CA LEU A 59 -35.55 -1.63 -7.07
C LEU A 59 -34.46 -2.68 -6.84
N LEU A 60 -34.43 -3.30 -5.65
CA LEU A 60 -33.45 -4.34 -5.31
C LEU A 60 -33.60 -5.59 -6.22
N GLN A 61 -34.83 -5.94 -6.63
CA GLN A 61 -35.08 -7.04 -7.56
C GLN A 61 -34.65 -6.74 -9.01
N ARG A 62 -34.50 -5.46 -9.39
CA ARG A 62 -34.11 -5.05 -10.74
C ARG A 62 -32.62 -4.96 -10.96
N ILE A 63 -31.83 -4.86 -9.88
CA ILE A 63 -30.38 -4.83 -10.00
C ILE A 63 -29.80 -6.23 -10.16
N PRO A 64 -28.66 -6.41 -10.87
CA PRO A 64 -27.99 -7.69 -10.97
C PRO A 64 -27.63 -8.25 -9.60
N GLN A 65 -28.05 -9.50 -9.32
CA GLN A 65 -27.84 -10.17 -8.04
C GLN A 65 -26.51 -10.93 -7.97
N ASP A 66 -25.90 -11.19 -9.13
CA ASP A 66 -24.67 -11.96 -9.33
C ASP A 66 -23.40 -11.11 -9.34
N ASN A 67 -23.50 -9.82 -9.01
CA ASN A 67 -22.36 -8.94 -8.94
C ASN A 67 -21.59 -9.17 -7.64
N LEU A 68 -20.46 -9.91 -7.74
CA LEU A 68 -19.63 -10.32 -6.60
C LEU A 68 -19.13 -9.13 -5.76
N ASP A 69 -18.81 -8.01 -6.39
CA ASP A 69 -18.29 -6.81 -5.70
C ASP A 69 -19.30 -6.18 -4.74
N TYR A 70 -20.60 -6.42 -4.98
CA TYR A 70 -21.69 -5.82 -4.22
C TYR A 70 -22.57 -6.83 -3.49
N THR A 71 -22.22 -8.12 -3.52
CA THR A 71 -23.03 -9.19 -2.90
C THR A 71 -23.29 -8.93 -1.42
N TYR A 72 -22.26 -8.52 -0.66
CA TYR A 72 -22.44 -8.19 0.75
C TYR A 72 -23.40 -7.03 0.98
N SER A 73 -23.34 -5.98 0.15
CA SER A 73 -24.26 -4.84 0.23
C SER A 73 -25.70 -5.25 -0.08
N ILE A 74 -25.89 -6.10 -1.08
CA ILE A 74 -27.20 -6.65 -1.46
C ILE A 74 -27.80 -7.47 -0.33
N LYS A 75 -27.01 -8.36 0.32
CA LYS A 75 -27.46 -9.15 1.47
C LYS A 75 -27.84 -8.27 2.66
N ASN A 76 -27.06 -7.23 2.94
CA ASN A 76 -27.39 -6.26 3.97
C ASN A 76 -28.70 -5.51 3.68
N LEU A 77 -28.97 -5.14 2.42
CA LEU A 77 -30.24 -4.50 2.03
C LEU A 77 -31.43 -5.46 2.21
N TYR A 78 -31.31 -6.72 1.83
CA TYR A 78 -32.34 -7.73 2.10
C TYR A 78 -32.57 -7.90 3.60
N TYR A 79 -31.51 -7.99 4.40
CA TYR A 79 -31.64 -8.02 5.87
C TYR A 79 -32.45 -6.84 6.41
N GLN A 80 -32.11 -5.62 5.98
CA GLN A 80 -32.81 -4.42 6.46
C GLN A 80 -34.29 -4.41 6.04
N ILE A 81 -34.61 -4.78 4.81
CA ILE A 81 -36.00 -4.84 4.31
C ILE A 81 -36.78 -5.89 5.12
N TYR A 82 -36.30 -7.11 5.23
CA TYR A 82 -37.02 -8.17 5.94
C TYR A 82 -37.17 -7.87 7.43
N LYS A 83 -36.15 -7.25 8.06
CA LYS A 83 -36.24 -6.78 9.44
C LYS A 83 -37.37 -5.75 9.60
N SER A 84 -37.47 -4.77 8.71
CA SER A 84 -38.51 -3.73 8.75
C SER A 84 -39.90 -4.31 8.45
N GLU A 85 -40.00 -5.35 7.67
CA GLU A 85 -41.25 -6.10 7.40
C GLU A 85 -41.66 -7.02 8.58
N GLY A 86 -40.79 -7.18 9.62
CA GLY A 86 -41.01 -8.12 10.73
C GLY A 86 -40.74 -9.58 10.36
N ASN A 87 -40.20 -9.83 9.17
CA ASN A 87 -39.86 -11.17 8.69
C ASN A 87 -38.47 -11.59 9.20
N TYR A 88 -38.39 -11.86 10.50
CA TYR A 88 -37.12 -12.08 11.18
C TYR A 88 -36.35 -13.32 10.74
N LYS A 89 -37.03 -14.35 10.21
CA LYS A 89 -36.38 -15.55 9.72
C LYS A 89 -35.53 -15.26 8.50
N GLU A 90 -36.11 -14.64 7.48
CA GLU A 90 -35.42 -14.24 6.25
C GLU A 90 -34.39 -13.14 6.51
N ALA A 91 -34.68 -12.23 7.47
CA ALA A 91 -33.70 -11.25 7.92
C ALA A 91 -32.45 -11.92 8.51
N LEU A 92 -32.61 -12.91 9.39
CA LEU A 92 -31.50 -13.64 9.98
C LEU A 92 -30.65 -14.36 8.93
N THR A 93 -31.28 -15.08 7.99
CA THR A 93 -30.56 -15.75 6.90
C THR A 93 -29.71 -14.79 6.08
N ASN A 94 -30.26 -13.63 5.70
CA ASN A 94 -29.49 -12.64 4.95
C ASN A 94 -28.39 -11.96 5.79
N LEU A 95 -28.58 -11.84 7.10
CA LEU A 95 -27.55 -11.34 8.01
C LEU A 95 -26.38 -12.34 8.15
N GLU A 96 -26.69 -13.64 8.26
CA GLU A 96 -25.66 -14.69 8.31
C GLU A 96 -24.82 -14.72 7.04
N GLU A 97 -25.47 -14.72 5.86
CA GLU A 97 -24.76 -14.66 4.58
C GLU A 97 -23.93 -13.38 4.43
N TYR A 98 -24.44 -12.22 4.88
CA TYR A 98 -23.71 -10.97 4.91
C TYR A 98 -22.45 -11.06 5.79
N THR A 99 -22.58 -11.60 7.01
CA THR A 99 -21.45 -11.72 7.94
C THR A 99 -20.38 -12.67 7.42
N GLU A 100 -20.76 -13.81 6.84
CA GLU A 100 -19.80 -14.76 6.23
C GLU A 100 -18.99 -14.11 5.10
N ILE A 101 -19.64 -13.32 4.23
CA ILE A 101 -18.96 -12.63 3.14
C ILE A 101 -18.00 -11.57 3.70
N VAL A 102 -18.45 -10.76 4.67
CA VAL A 102 -17.63 -9.72 5.29
C VAL A 102 -16.43 -10.32 6.01
N ASP A 103 -16.61 -11.41 6.77
CA ASP A 103 -15.52 -12.09 7.45
C ASP A 103 -14.48 -12.65 6.47
N SER A 104 -14.94 -13.20 5.34
CA SER A 104 -14.03 -13.69 4.29
C SER A 104 -13.23 -12.57 3.64
N LEU A 105 -13.84 -11.40 3.42
CA LEU A 105 -13.17 -10.22 2.87
C LEU A 105 -12.13 -9.64 3.84
N ILE A 106 -12.47 -9.55 5.13
CA ILE A 106 -11.55 -9.10 6.18
C ILE A 106 -10.35 -10.06 6.29
N TYR A 107 -10.60 -11.37 6.23
CA TYR A 107 -9.53 -12.37 6.27
C TYR A 107 -8.59 -12.22 5.07
N ALA A 108 -9.13 -12.11 3.85
CA ALA A 108 -8.34 -11.93 2.63
C ALA A 108 -7.51 -10.63 2.64
N ASP A 109 -8.09 -9.51 3.09
CA ASP A 109 -7.38 -8.23 3.24
C ASP A 109 -6.25 -8.32 4.27
N SER A 110 -6.51 -9.00 5.40
CA SER A 110 -5.51 -9.23 6.46
C SER A 110 -4.33 -10.07 5.96
N GLN A 111 -4.59 -11.14 5.20
CA GLN A 111 -3.55 -11.98 4.60
C GLN A 111 -2.71 -11.20 3.58
N SER A 112 -3.34 -10.37 2.75
CA SER A 112 -2.63 -9.50 1.80
C SER A 112 -1.71 -8.52 2.50
N LYS A 113 -2.14 -7.89 3.60
CA LYS A 113 -1.32 -6.98 4.41
C LYS A 113 -0.15 -7.67 5.08
N ILE A 114 -0.34 -8.87 5.60
CA ILE A 114 0.74 -9.68 6.19
C ILE A 114 1.81 -9.97 5.15
N LEU A 115 1.42 -10.41 3.94
CA LEU A 115 2.34 -10.69 2.85
C LEU A 115 3.12 -9.44 2.40
N ASP A 116 2.47 -8.27 2.34
CA ASP A 116 3.11 -7.01 2.00
C ASP A 116 4.16 -6.60 3.06
N ILE A 117 3.83 -6.75 4.34
CA ILE A 117 4.77 -6.48 5.45
C ILE A 117 5.96 -7.45 5.40
N GLU A 118 5.72 -8.73 5.18
CA GLU A 118 6.78 -9.75 5.07
C GLU A 118 7.71 -9.46 3.89
N THR A 119 7.15 -9.10 2.75
CA THR A 119 7.91 -8.70 1.56
C THR A 119 8.79 -7.48 1.83
N LYS A 120 8.24 -6.44 2.46
CA LYS A 120 9.01 -5.25 2.85
C LYS A 120 10.12 -5.58 3.83
N TYR A 121 9.85 -6.42 4.82
CA TYR A 121 10.86 -6.84 5.80
C TYR A 121 12.02 -7.59 5.12
N ASN A 122 11.72 -8.53 4.23
CA ASN A 122 12.72 -9.29 3.50
C ASN A 122 13.57 -8.38 2.60
N ASN A 123 12.95 -7.41 1.91
CA ASN A 123 13.68 -6.44 1.08
C ASN A 123 14.63 -5.57 1.91
N LEU A 124 14.18 -5.06 3.07
CA LEU A 124 15.03 -4.28 3.99
C LEU A 124 16.20 -5.10 4.55
N LYS A 125 15.97 -6.38 4.82
CA LYS A 125 17.03 -7.31 5.27
C LYS A 125 18.09 -7.50 4.20
N ILE A 126 17.68 -7.74 2.95
CA ILE A 126 18.59 -7.88 1.80
C ILE A 126 19.37 -6.59 1.58
N GLU A 127 18.71 -5.44 1.61
CA GLU A 127 19.35 -4.13 1.46
C GLU A 127 20.43 -3.91 2.53
N LYS A 128 20.15 -4.25 3.78
CA LYS A 128 21.13 -4.19 4.87
C LYS A 128 22.32 -5.10 4.63
N GLU A 129 22.11 -6.34 4.22
CA GLU A 129 23.19 -7.29 3.89
C GLU A 129 24.07 -6.76 2.76
N VAL A 130 23.48 -6.17 1.71
CA VAL A 130 24.22 -5.56 0.59
C VAL A 130 25.06 -4.38 1.07
N ILE A 131 24.52 -3.52 1.94
CA ILE A 131 25.28 -2.39 2.53
C ILE A 131 26.46 -2.91 3.37
N ASP A 132 26.24 -3.91 4.20
CA ASP A 132 27.29 -4.50 5.03
C ASP A 132 28.41 -5.14 4.19
N LEU A 133 28.07 -5.82 3.11
CA LEU A 133 29.04 -6.37 2.15
C LEU A 133 29.84 -5.26 1.46
N LYS A 134 29.19 -4.20 1.01
CA LYS A 134 29.83 -3.05 0.37
C LYS A 134 30.76 -2.33 1.32
N ASN A 135 30.37 -2.16 2.58
CA ASN A 135 31.22 -1.55 3.61
C ASN A 135 32.49 -2.39 3.88
N LYS A 136 32.36 -3.73 3.92
CA LYS A 136 33.52 -4.65 4.02
C LYS A 136 34.42 -4.53 2.83
N GLU A 137 33.91 -4.52 1.61
CA GLU A 137 34.68 -4.34 0.38
C GLU A 137 35.45 -3.01 0.40
N GLN A 138 34.82 -1.91 0.74
CA GLN A 138 35.48 -0.60 0.90
C GLN A 138 36.60 -0.64 1.95
N SER A 139 36.38 -1.32 3.08
CA SER A 139 37.37 -1.48 4.12
C SER A 139 38.63 -2.22 3.62
N TYR A 140 38.44 -3.29 2.83
CA TYR A 140 39.57 -4.02 2.22
C TYR A 140 40.35 -3.16 1.23
N ILE A 141 39.68 -2.35 0.41
CA ILE A 141 40.35 -1.42 -0.52
C ILE A 141 41.18 -0.40 0.23
N ILE A 142 40.66 0.18 1.32
CA ILE A 142 41.39 1.15 2.15
C ILE A 142 42.65 0.50 2.74
N VAL A 143 42.55 -0.70 3.31
CA VAL A 143 43.72 -1.42 3.87
C VAL A 143 44.75 -1.68 2.76
N LEU A 144 44.36 -2.06 1.60
CA LEU A 144 45.24 -2.31 0.45
C LEU A 144 46.00 -1.05 0.02
N ILE A 145 45.30 0.08 -0.04
CA ILE A 145 45.91 1.39 -0.33
C ILE A 145 46.97 1.79 0.74
N ILE A 146 46.65 1.56 2.02
CA ILE A 146 47.58 1.85 3.11
C ILE A 146 48.84 0.95 2.99
N CYS A 147 48.69 -0.34 2.76
CA CYS A 147 49.81 -1.27 2.62
C CYS A 147 50.70 -0.93 1.40
N THR A 148 50.09 -0.61 0.25
CA THR A 148 50.86 -0.23 -0.94
C THR A 148 51.61 1.09 -0.77
N SER A 149 50.98 2.09 -0.11
CA SER A 149 51.66 3.38 0.19
C SER A 149 52.85 3.18 1.14
N ALA A 150 52.74 2.34 2.18
CA ALA A 150 53.80 2.03 3.10
C ALA A 150 54.96 1.33 2.36
N LEU A 151 54.71 0.40 1.47
CA LEU A 151 55.73 -0.23 0.65
C LEU A 151 56.47 0.79 -0.25
N LEU A 152 55.75 1.73 -0.86
CA LEU A 152 56.36 2.76 -1.69
C LEU A 152 57.27 3.68 -0.85
N PHE A 153 56.86 4.05 0.36
CA PHE A 153 57.66 4.85 1.30
C PHE A 153 58.97 4.11 1.70
N THR A 154 58.86 2.81 1.98
CA THR A 154 60.07 2.02 2.34
C THR A 154 61.05 1.91 1.18
N ILE A 155 60.55 1.66 -0.06
CA ILE A 155 61.37 1.63 -1.25
C ILE A 155 62.05 3.00 -1.51
N MET A 156 61.29 4.08 -1.41
CA MET A 156 61.84 5.43 -1.60
C MET A 156 62.90 5.76 -0.55
N GLY A 157 62.65 5.42 0.70
CA GLY A 157 63.64 5.57 1.81
C GLY A 157 64.92 4.80 1.53
N TYR A 158 64.80 3.56 1.06
CA TYR A 158 65.97 2.74 0.69
C TYR A 158 66.75 3.35 -0.48
N LEU A 159 66.10 3.85 -1.51
CA LEU A 159 66.74 4.49 -2.67
C LEU A 159 67.48 5.77 -2.27
N LEU A 160 66.88 6.61 -1.39
CA LEU A 160 67.52 7.80 -0.87
C LEU A 160 68.74 7.48 0.02
N PHE A 161 68.65 6.46 0.87
CA PHE A 161 69.74 5.97 1.66
C PHE A 161 70.90 5.50 0.78
N ARG A 162 70.62 4.68 -0.22
CA ARG A 162 71.60 4.19 -1.19
C ARG A 162 72.28 5.33 -1.97
N LYS A 163 71.53 6.37 -2.37
CA LYS A 163 72.06 7.56 -3.03
C LYS A 163 73.03 8.30 -2.12
N ARG A 164 72.65 8.57 -0.87
CA ARG A 164 73.49 9.25 0.11
C ARG A 164 74.77 8.48 0.47
N ALA A 165 74.66 7.14 0.54
CA ALA A 165 75.85 6.27 0.75
C ALA A 165 76.84 6.35 -0.41
N LYS A 166 76.36 6.36 -1.67
CA LYS A 166 77.24 6.54 -2.85
C LYS A 166 77.90 7.92 -2.86
N GLU A 167 77.19 8.99 -2.58
CA GLU A 167 77.72 10.36 -2.51
C GLU A 167 78.81 10.48 -1.42
N LYS A 168 78.65 9.86 -0.24
CA LYS A 168 79.67 9.80 0.78
C LYS A 168 80.94 9.10 0.34
N ILE A 169 80.82 7.96 -0.33
CA ILE A 169 81.95 7.20 -0.84
C ILE A 169 82.69 8.00 -1.92
N GLN A 170 81.99 8.67 -2.83
CA GLN A 170 82.60 9.50 -3.87
C GLN A 170 83.34 10.70 -3.27
N ASN A 171 82.80 11.37 -2.25
CA ASN A 171 83.45 12.50 -1.57
C ASN A 171 84.70 12.07 -0.82
N GLN A 172 84.68 10.89 -0.14
CA GLN A 172 85.90 10.33 0.51
C GLN A 172 86.94 9.96 -0.51
N GLN A 173 86.58 9.42 -1.66
CA GLN A 173 87.59 9.13 -2.70
C GLN A 173 88.19 10.38 -3.34
N ALA A 174 87.37 11.44 -3.50
CA ALA A 174 87.91 12.74 -3.97
C ALA A 174 88.85 13.42 -2.95
N GLU A 175 88.59 13.28 -1.66
CA GLU A 175 89.52 13.79 -0.60
C GLU A 175 90.81 13.00 -0.52
N LEU A 176 90.86 11.72 -0.85
CA LEU A 176 92.06 10.89 -0.85
C LEU A 176 92.94 11.06 -2.10
N SER A 177 92.39 11.66 -3.16
CA SER A 177 93.09 11.87 -4.43
C SER A 177 93.71 13.27 -4.59
N ASN A 178 93.49 14.15 -3.63
CA ASN A 178 94.18 15.46 -3.54
C ASN A 178 95.29 15.40 -2.53
#